data_56beecdb39a3c612011dc08e2f29dbf3
#
_entry.id   56beecdb39a3c612011dc08e2f29dbf3
#
_cell.length_a   1.000
_cell.length_b   1.000
_cell.length_c   1.000
_cell.angle_alpha   90.00
_cell.angle_beta   90.00
_cell.angle_gamma   90.00
#
_symmetry.space_group_name_H-M   'P 1'
#
loop_
_entity.id
_entity.type
_entity.pdbx_description
1 polymer ?
#
loop_
_entity_poly.entity_id
_entity_poly.type
_entity_poly.pdbx_seq_one_letter_code
_entity_poly.pdbx_strand_id
1 'polypeptide(L)'
;MKTGLIIIAALLLGSCDLIPQRTITACADPNNLPFSNKAGAGFENKLAEMIASDLHAKFNYVWWAQRRGYVRNTLNEKKCDFWPGVATNVEMLATTRPYYRSTYVFVSRVDEKIGGLTLDDPRLKHLKIGVELVGDDASNTPPAHALADRGIVDNVRGYMLYGDYSKPNPPAEIVRAVERGDVDVALVWGPLAGYFAAQSPVPLRLDPVTPWMADMQWPMQFDISVGVQKNDQKLLKEIDHVLTARSGDIRKLLDAYHVPLIASAT
;
A
#
# COMPACT_ATOMS: atom_id res chain seq x y z
N MET A 1 0.29 -62.83 59.49
CA MET A 1 -0.51 -61.61 59.12
C MET A 1 0.43 -60.70 58.37
N LYS A 2 0.24 -60.60 57.00
CA LYS A 2 1.04 -59.70 56.13
C LYS A 2 0.12 -58.58 55.69
N THR A 3 0.33 -57.37 56.19
CA THR A 3 -0.40 -56.14 55.82
C THR A 3 0.23 -55.59 54.53
N GLY A 4 -0.51 -55.66 53.43
CA GLY A 4 -0.12 -55.05 52.15
C GLY A 4 -0.47 -53.57 52.11
N LEU A 5 0.55 -52.73 51.83
CA LEU A 5 0.41 -51.29 51.67
C LEU A 5 0.03 -50.99 50.21
N ILE A 6 -1.15 -50.48 49.97
CA ILE A 6 -1.61 -50.05 48.64
C ILE A 6 -1.17 -48.58 48.45
N ILE A 7 -0.25 -48.34 47.53
CA ILE A 7 0.15 -46.97 47.11
C ILE A 7 -0.76 -46.56 45.99
N ILE A 8 -1.68 -45.60 46.25
CA ILE A 8 -2.49 -44.95 45.24
C ILE A 8 -1.66 -43.83 44.60
N ALA A 9 -1.18 -44.06 43.39
CA ALA A 9 -0.57 -43.02 42.56
C ALA A 9 -1.66 -42.13 41.98
N ALA A 10 -1.82 -40.91 42.51
CA ALA A 10 -2.69 -39.89 41.93
C ALA A 10 -2.05 -39.35 40.65
N LEU A 11 -2.58 -39.73 39.49
CA LEU A 11 -2.28 -39.10 38.21
C LEU A 11 -2.89 -37.68 38.21
N LEU A 12 -2.08 -36.66 38.35
CA LEU A 12 -2.43 -35.29 38.07
C LEU A 12 -2.51 -35.13 36.53
N LEU A 13 -3.70 -35.27 35.97
CA LEU A 13 -4.03 -34.86 34.63
C LEU A 13 -4.03 -33.32 34.61
N GLY A 14 -2.91 -32.74 34.24
CA GLY A 14 -2.82 -31.30 33.94
C GLY A 14 -3.74 -30.98 32.75
N SER A 15 -4.89 -30.39 33.05
CA SER A 15 -5.75 -29.76 32.04
C SER A 15 -4.93 -28.62 31.41
N CYS A 16 -4.34 -28.82 30.24
CA CYS A 16 -3.96 -27.71 29.38
C CYS A 16 -5.24 -27.00 28.96
N ASP A 17 -5.64 -25.98 29.70
CA ASP A 17 -6.64 -25.03 29.23
C ASP A 17 -6.08 -24.43 27.93
N LEU A 18 -6.62 -24.87 26.80
CA LEU A 18 -6.38 -24.28 25.50
C LEU A 18 -6.97 -22.87 25.52
N ILE A 19 -6.17 -21.88 25.92
CA ILE A 19 -6.55 -20.47 25.75
C ILE A 19 -6.85 -20.28 24.25
N PRO A 20 -8.07 -19.89 23.89
CA PRO A 20 -8.43 -19.73 22.48
C PRO A 20 -7.47 -18.70 21.86
N GLN A 21 -6.71 -19.16 20.88
CA GLN A 21 -5.75 -18.29 20.19
C GLN A 21 -6.51 -17.14 19.53
N ARG A 22 -6.10 -15.91 19.81
CA ARG A 22 -6.64 -14.70 19.18
C ARG A 22 -6.55 -14.84 17.66
N THR A 23 -7.58 -14.44 16.95
CA THR A 23 -7.58 -14.32 15.49
C THR A 23 -7.50 -12.84 15.12
N ILE A 24 -6.71 -12.50 14.12
CA ILE A 24 -6.62 -11.16 13.54
C ILE A 24 -6.79 -11.26 12.01
N THR A 25 -7.53 -10.33 11.43
CA THR A 25 -7.90 -10.36 10.01
C THR A 25 -7.50 -9.06 9.33
N ALA A 26 -6.71 -9.13 8.26
CA ALA A 26 -6.41 -7.97 7.42
C ALA A 26 -7.43 -7.81 6.31
N CYS A 27 -7.82 -6.57 6.03
CA CYS A 27 -8.48 -6.21 4.78
C CYS A 27 -7.40 -6.04 3.70
N ALA A 28 -7.53 -6.72 2.58
CA ALA A 28 -6.54 -6.64 1.50
C ALA A 28 -7.21 -6.73 0.12
N ASP A 29 -6.54 -6.16 -0.87
CA ASP A 29 -6.96 -6.27 -2.26
C ASP A 29 -6.47 -7.59 -2.88
N PRO A 30 -7.32 -8.30 -3.61
CA PRO A 30 -6.95 -9.59 -4.20
C PRO A 30 -5.99 -9.49 -5.39
N ASN A 31 -5.81 -8.31 -6.01
CA ASN A 31 -5.05 -8.15 -7.26
C ASN A 31 -4.46 -6.73 -7.42
N ASN A 32 -3.70 -6.27 -6.43
CA ASN A 32 -3.12 -4.92 -6.34
C ASN A 32 -1.62 -4.95 -5.98
N LEU A 33 -0.79 -5.66 -6.76
CA LEU A 33 0.66 -5.60 -6.55
C LEU A 33 1.20 -4.18 -6.85
N PRO A 34 2.19 -3.72 -6.10
CA PRO A 34 3.03 -4.42 -5.11
C PRO A 34 2.44 -4.51 -3.70
N PHE A 35 1.26 -3.95 -3.47
CA PHE A 35 0.64 -3.87 -2.13
C PHE A 35 0.17 -5.24 -1.67
N SER A 36 -0.85 -5.80 -2.33
CA SER A 36 -1.41 -7.10 -1.95
C SER A 36 -1.94 -7.88 -3.14
N ASN A 37 -1.95 -9.21 -3.00
CA ASN A 37 -2.68 -10.12 -3.86
C ASN A 37 -3.05 -11.41 -3.11
N LYS A 38 -3.93 -12.23 -3.71
CA LYS A 38 -4.36 -13.52 -3.09
C LYS A 38 -3.22 -14.52 -2.91
N ALA A 39 -2.13 -14.40 -3.67
CA ALA A 39 -0.96 -15.26 -3.52
C ALA A 39 -0.04 -14.83 -2.36
N GLY A 40 -0.36 -13.75 -1.64
CA GLY A 40 0.45 -13.24 -0.54
C GLY A 40 1.77 -12.62 -1.00
N ALA A 41 1.87 -12.18 -2.25
CA ALA A 41 3.11 -11.72 -2.86
C ALA A 41 3.36 -10.20 -2.72
N GLY A 42 2.43 -9.44 -2.15
CA GLY A 42 2.61 -8.01 -1.93
C GLY A 42 3.34 -7.69 -0.62
N PHE A 43 3.96 -6.50 -0.53
CA PHE A 43 4.65 -6.11 0.71
C PHE A 43 3.66 -5.85 1.87
N GLU A 44 2.45 -5.40 1.60
CA GLU A 44 1.40 -5.28 2.62
C GLU A 44 0.91 -6.65 3.12
N ASN A 45 0.94 -7.69 2.26
CA ASN A 45 0.71 -9.07 2.72
C ASN A 45 1.78 -9.46 3.74
N LYS A 46 3.07 -9.21 3.43
CA LYS A 46 4.18 -9.54 4.32
C LYS A 46 4.14 -8.74 5.62
N LEU A 47 3.78 -7.47 5.55
CA LEU A 47 3.59 -6.64 6.73
C LEU A 47 2.44 -7.16 7.61
N ALA A 48 1.31 -7.55 7.02
CA ALA A 48 0.17 -8.09 7.75
C ALA A 48 0.50 -9.43 8.44
N GLU A 49 1.23 -10.32 7.75
CA GLU A 49 1.75 -11.57 8.31
C GLU A 49 2.71 -11.31 9.49
N MET A 50 3.59 -10.32 9.37
CA MET A 50 4.52 -9.91 10.44
C MET A 50 3.76 -9.38 11.67
N ILE A 51 2.76 -8.51 11.47
CA ILE A 51 1.91 -7.99 12.54
C ILE A 51 1.21 -9.14 13.27
N ALA A 52 0.57 -10.05 12.55
CA ALA A 52 -0.13 -11.18 13.15
C ALA A 52 0.80 -12.12 13.94
N SER A 53 1.99 -12.36 13.40
CA SER A 53 3.02 -13.18 14.07
C SER A 53 3.46 -12.56 15.40
N ASP A 54 3.77 -11.26 15.42
CA ASP A 54 4.23 -10.57 16.63
C ASP A 54 3.12 -10.42 17.69
N LEU A 55 1.86 -10.37 17.24
CA LEU A 55 0.68 -10.42 18.13
C LEU A 55 0.30 -11.83 18.56
N HIS A 56 1.06 -12.86 18.17
CA HIS A 56 0.79 -14.28 18.46
C HIS A 56 -0.63 -14.70 18.08
N ALA A 57 -1.18 -14.13 16.99
CA ALA A 57 -2.54 -14.33 16.54
C ALA A 57 -2.62 -15.29 15.34
N LYS A 58 -3.72 -16.06 15.24
CA LYS A 58 -4.09 -16.73 14.00
C LYS A 58 -4.45 -15.67 12.96
N PHE A 59 -3.95 -15.81 11.74
CA PHE A 59 -4.08 -14.80 10.71
C PHE A 59 -5.03 -15.19 9.59
N ASN A 60 -5.87 -14.23 9.16
CA ASN A 60 -6.78 -14.36 8.03
C ASN A 60 -6.78 -13.10 7.16
N TYR A 61 -7.32 -13.23 5.95
CA TYR A 61 -7.62 -12.12 5.05
C TYR A 61 -9.11 -12.00 4.78
N VAL A 62 -9.59 -10.76 4.65
CA VAL A 62 -10.80 -10.43 3.92
C VAL A 62 -10.38 -9.74 2.63
N TRP A 63 -10.66 -10.42 1.52
CA TRP A 63 -10.32 -9.93 0.19
C TRP A 63 -11.43 -9.05 -0.35
N TRP A 64 -11.11 -7.80 -0.62
CA TRP A 64 -12.04 -6.83 -1.20
C TRP A 64 -11.27 -5.88 -2.11
N ALA A 65 -11.80 -5.62 -3.33
CA ALA A 65 -11.16 -4.66 -4.23
C ALA A 65 -11.14 -3.25 -3.61
N GLN A 66 -10.00 -2.60 -3.61
CA GLN A 66 -9.80 -1.24 -3.06
C GLN A 66 -10.47 -0.19 -3.94
N ARG A 67 -11.79 -0.27 -4.03
CA ARG A 67 -12.65 0.67 -4.77
C ARG A 67 -13.43 1.55 -3.81
N ARG A 68 -14.18 2.51 -4.36
CA ARG A 68 -15.09 3.34 -3.59
C ARG A 68 -15.94 2.49 -2.62
N GLY A 69 -15.96 2.88 -1.36
CA GLY A 69 -16.67 2.14 -0.32
C GLY A 69 -15.88 1.01 0.33
N TYR A 70 -14.58 0.86 0.03
CA TYR A 70 -13.73 -0.17 0.63
C TYR A 70 -13.83 -0.20 2.15
N VAL A 71 -13.51 0.90 2.84
CA VAL A 71 -13.57 1.01 4.30
C VAL A 71 -14.98 0.73 4.83
N ARG A 72 -16.01 1.28 4.18
CA ARG A 72 -17.40 1.10 4.58
C ARG A 72 -17.84 -0.36 4.53
N ASN A 73 -17.43 -1.10 3.49
CA ASN A 73 -17.84 -2.48 3.28
C ASN A 73 -16.91 -3.51 3.94
N THR A 74 -15.83 -3.08 4.58
CA THR A 74 -14.84 -3.95 5.22
C THR A 74 -14.67 -3.61 6.71
N LEU A 75 -13.84 -2.64 7.05
CA LEU A 75 -13.55 -2.25 8.44
C LEU A 75 -14.80 -1.80 9.21
N ASN A 76 -15.65 -0.95 8.62
CA ASN A 76 -16.84 -0.45 9.28
C ASN A 76 -17.89 -1.56 9.53
N GLU A 77 -17.92 -2.57 8.65
CA GLU A 77 -18.73 -3.79 8.80
C GLU A 77 -18.09 -4.85 9.71
N LYS A 78 -16.94 -4.53 10.32
CA LYS A 78 -16.19 -5.45 11.19
C LYS A 78 -15.83 -6.79 10.53
N LYS A 79 -15.68 -6.80 9.21
CA LYS A 79 -15.27 -8.00 8.47
C LYS A 79 -13.77 -8.27 8.63
N CYS A 80 -12.99 -7.25 8.91
CA CYS A 80 -11.55 -7.31 9.18
C CYS A 80 -11.19 -6.29 10.26
N ASP A 81 -10.02 -6.46 10.85
CA ASP A 81 -9.56 -5.69 12.00
C ASP A 81 -8.69 -4.51 11.59
N PHE A 82 -7.89 -4.67 10.53
CA PHE A 82 -6.97 -3.62 10.08
C PHE A 82 -6.74 -3.64 8.55
N TRP A 83 -6.29 -2.50 8.04
CA TRP A 83 -5.86 -2.29 6.65
C TRP A 83 -4.39 -1.87 6.63
N PRO A 84 -3.47 -2.62 6.00
CA PRO A 84 -2.03 -2.40 6.09
C PRO A 84 -1.51 -1.10 5.48
N GLY A 85 -2.17 -0.54 4.46
CA GLY A 85 -1.67 0.62 3.72
C GLY A 85 -2.72 1.70 3.50
N VAL A 86 -2.70 2.74 4.33
CA VAL A 86 -3.60 3.89 4.24
C VAL A 86 -2.83 5.18 4.49
N ALA A 87 -3.24 6.28 3.86
CA ALA A 87 -2.67 7.58 4.17
C ALA A 87 -2.88 7.92 5.65
N THR A 88 -1.83 8.44 6.29
CA THR A 88 -1.89 8.85 7.70
C THR A 88 -2.95 9.92 7.90
N ASN A 89 -3.67 9.85 9.02
CA ASN A 89 -4.74 10.79 9.41
C ASN A 89 -5.95 10.81 8.47
N VAL A 90 -6.20 9.73 7.72
CA VAL A 90 -7.45 9.62 6.95
C VAL A 90 -8.66 9.67 7.89
N GLU A 91 -9.62 10.52 7.56
CA GLU A 91 -10.72 10.86 8.48
C GLU A 91 -11.57 9.66 8.91
N MET A 92 -11.71 8.65 8.08
CA MET A 92 -12.57 7.49 8.35
C MET A 92 -12.00 6.47 9.33
N LEU A 93 -10.70 6.49 9.64
CA LEU A 93 -9.99 5.47 10.42
C LEU A 93 -9.17 6.10 11.55
N ALA A 94 -8.78 5.29 12.53
CA ALA A 94 -7.62 5.58 13.36
C ALA A 94 -6.38 4.98 12.66
N THR A 95 -5.30 5.75 12.60
CA THR A 95 -4.08 5.36 11.90
C THR A 95 -2.90 5.31 12.87
N THR A 96 -2.00 4.34 12.68
CA THR A 96 -0.73 4.28 13.42
C THR A 96 0.17 5.46 13.05
N ARG A 97 1.31 5.59 13.70
CA ARG A 97 2.42 6.37 13.14
C ARG A 97 2.76 5.80 11.76
N PRO A 98 3.24 6.64 10.82
CA PRO A 98 3.60 6.18 9.50
C PRO A 98 4.78 5.19 9.57
N TYR A 99 4.71 4.11 8.81
CA TYR A 99 5.81 3.18 8.67
C TYR A 99 6.65 3.42 7.41
N TYR A 100 6.15 4.23 6.47
CA TYR A 100 6.94 4.81 5.39
C TYR A 100 6.32 6.09 4.85
N ARG A 101 7.13 6.84 4.11
CA ARG A 101 6.71 7.98 3.31
C ARG A 101 7.20 7.80 1.90
N SER A 102 6.33 8.08 0.92
CA SER A 102 6.66 8.00 -0.51
C SER A 102 6.06 9.16 -1.28
N THR A 103 6.37 9.23 -2.57
CA THR A 103 5.97 10.32 -3.46
C THR A 103 5.46 9.78 -4.79
N TYR A 104 4.65 10.56 -5.50
CA TYR A 104 4.44 10.36 -6.92
C TYR A 104 5.75 10.59 -7.69
N VAL A 105 5.92 9.87 -8.77
CA VAL A 105 7.10 9.96 -9.64
C VAL A 105 6.70 10.13 -11.09
N PHE A 106 7.51 10.85 -11.85
CA PHE A 106 7.51 10.79 -13.31
C PHE A 106 8.21 9.50 -13.72
N VAL A 107 7.55 8.67 -14.50
CA VAL A 107 8.12 7.45 -15.10
C VAL A 107 8.31 7.70 -16.57
N SER A 108 9.52 7.56 -17.07
CA SER A 108 9.86 7.71 -18.48
C SER A 108 10.89 6.67 -18.92
N ARG A 109 11.01 6.42 -20.21
CA ARG A 109 12.06 5.55 -20.75
C ARG A 109 13.41 6.29 -20.74
N VAL A 110 14.48 5.57 -20.39
CA VAL A 110 15.84 6.16 -20.33
C VAL A 110 16.32 6.58 -21.71
N ASP A 111 16.01 5.81 -22.76
CA ASP A 111 16.41 6.06 -24.14
C ASP A 111 15.74 7.31 -24.76
N GLU A 112 14.57 7.71 -24.29
CA GLU A 112 13.87 8.94 -24.73
C GLU A 112 14.52 10.24 -24.20
N LYS A 113 15.45 10.13 -23.25
CA LYS A 113 16.15 11.26 -22.63
C LYS A 113 15.22 12.31 -21.99
N ILE A 114 14.02 11.89 -21.64
CA ILE A 114 13.04 12.68 -20.89
C ILE A 114 13.33 12.50 -19.41
N GLY A 115 13.91 13.51 -18.78
CA GLY A 115 14.23 13.44 -17.35
C GLY A 115 14.29 14.82 -16.74
N GLY A 116 14.29 14.87 -15.40
CA GLY A 116 14.32 16.12 -14.63
C GLY A 116 13.06 16.97 -14.83
N LEU A 117 11.91 16.34 -15.12
CA LEU A 117 10.63 17.04 -15.26
C LEU A 117 10.17 17.57 -13.91
N THR A 118 9.49 18.72 -13.95
CA THR A 118 8.67 19.26 -12.87
C THR A 118 7.25 19.49 -13.38
N LEU A 119 6.28 19.71 -12.50
CA LEU A 119 4.90 20.02 -12.93
C LEU A 119 4.79 21.30 -13.75
N ASP A 120 5.78 22.21 -13.64
CA ASP A 120 5.81 23.47 -14.37
C ASP A 120 6.69 23.41 -15.63
N ASP A 121 7.19 22.24 -15.99
CA ASP A 121 8.03 22.07 -17.17
C ASP A 121 7.20 22.23 -18.46
N PRO A 122 7.56 23.18 -19.37
CA PRO A 122 6.79 23.43 -20.57
C PRO A 122 6.75 22.25 -21.53
N ARG A 123 7.69 21.29 -21.44
CA ARG A 123 7.68 20.07 -22.24
C ARG A 123 6.43 19.22 -22.03
N LEU A 124 5.83 19.29 -20.83
CA LEU A 124 4.61 18.53 -20.51
C LEU A 124 3.46 18.82 -21.45
N LYS A 125 3.39 20.02 -22.06
CA LYS A 125 2.34 20.39 -23.03
C LYS A 125 2.45 19.64 -24.36
N HIS A 126 3.58 19.00 -24.61
CA HIS A 126 3.89 18.33 -25.88
C HIS A 126 4.13 16.83 -25.75
N LEU A 127 4.30 16.32 -24.52
CA LEU A 127 4.47 14.91 -24.24
C LEU A 127 3.11 14.22 -24.12
N LYS A 128 3.01 12.95 -24.53
CA LYS A 128 1.87 12.09 -24.18
C LYS A 128 2.01 11.66 -22.73
N ILE A 129 1.08 12.08 -21.88
CA ILE A 129 1.16 11.89 -20.43
C ILE A 129 0.18 10.83 -19.97
N GLY A 130 0.66 9.82 -19.25
CA GLY A 130 -0.18 8.89 -18.50
C GLY A 130 -0.46 9.42 -17.09
N VAL A 131 -1.69 9.29 -16.61
CA VAL A 131 -2.04 9.63 -15.23
C VAL A 131 -3.04 8.64 -14.66
N GLU A 132 -2.91 8.34 -13.37
CA GLU A 132 -3.88 7.48 -12.67
C GLU A 132 -5.15 8.27 -12.36
N LEU A 133 -6.31 7.67 -12.65
CA LEU A 133 -7.63 8.23 -12.37
C LEU A 133 -8.38 7.32 -11.38
N VAL A 134 -9.11 7.95 -10.44
CA VAL A 134 -9.93 7.24 -9.45
C VAL A 134 -11.32 6.91 -10.02
N GLY A 135 -11.89 7.81 -10.80
CA GLY A 135 -13.25 7.68 -11.39
C GLY A 135 -13.66 8.90 -12.19
N ASP A 136 -14.93 8.91 -12.58
CA ASP A 136 -15.51 9.95 -13.44
C ASP A 136 -16.02 11.18 -12.66
N ASP A 137 -15.94 11.16 -11.33
CA ASP A 137 -16.58 12.08 -10.41
C ASP A 137 -15.64 13.13 -9.82
N ALA A 138 -14.82 13.77 -10.57
CA ALA A 138 -13.90 14.82 -10.10
C ALA A 138 -12.96 14.45 -8.91
N SER A 139 -13.15 13.28 -8.27
CA SER A 139 -12.26 12.73 -7.23
C SER A 139 -11.12 11.98 -7.90
N ASN A 140 -10.11 12.69 -8.34
CA ASN A 140 -8.96 12.11 -9.01
C ASN A 140 -7.69 12.15 -8.15
N THR A 141 -6.61 11.62 -8.69
CA THR A 141 -5.31 11.65 -8.02
C THR A 141 -4.74 13.08 -8.01
N PRO A 142 -3.90 13.44 -7.02
CA PRO A 142 -3.27 14.75 -6.98
C PRO A 142 -2.53 15.14 -8.28
N PRO A 143 -1.78 14.24 -8.95
CA PRO A 143 -1.18 14.56 -10.24
C PRO A 143 -2.20 14.92 -11.33
N ALA A 144 -3.35 14.24 -11.38
CA ALA A 144 -4.38 14.53 -12.36
C ALA A 144 -4.95 15.95 -12.20
N HIS A 145 -5.20 16.35 -10.95
CA HIS A 145 -5.63 17.71 -10.63
C HIS A 145 -4.55 18.75 -10.97
N ALA A 146 -3.31 18.49 -10.56
CA ALA A 146 -2.20 19.41 -10.80
C ALA A 146 -1.94 19.65 -12.29
N LEU A 147 -2.11 18.65 -13.15
CA LEU A 147 -2.04 18.80 -14.61
C LEU A 147 -3.21 19.62 -15.14
N ALA A 148 -4.43 19.33 -14.68
CA ALA A 148 -5.64 20.05 -15.10
C ALA A 148 -5.57 21.55 -14.74
N ASP A 149 -5.12 21.89 -13.54
CA ASP A 149 -4.93 23.28 -13.09
C ASP A 149 -3.91 24.06 -13.95
N ARG A 150 -3.00 23.34 -14.62
CA ARG A 150 -2.02 23.90 -15.58
C ARG A 150 -2.51 23.90 -17.02
N GLY A 151 -3.76 23.51 -17.23
CA GLY A 151 -4.35 23.41 -18.58
C GLY A 151 -3.74 22.27 -19.42
N ILE A 152 -3.12 21.27 -18.77
CA ILE A 152 -2.54 20.09 -19.44
C ILE A 152 -3.59 18.98 -19.37
N VAL A 153 -4.44 18.88 -20.40
CA VAL A 153 -5.54 17.92 -20.48
C VAL A 153 -5.61 17.18 -21.80
N ASP A 154 -5.37 17.86 -22.93
CA ASP A 154 -5.58 17.32 -24.28
C ASP A 154 -4.61 16.17 -24.63
N ASN A 155 -3.44 16.17 -24.04
CA ASN A 155 -2.38 15.19 -24.23
C ASN A 155 -2.26 14.19 -23.06
N VAL A 156 -3.24 14.18 -22.14
CA VAL A 156 -3.29 13.30 -20.99
C VAL A 156 -4.15 12.08 -21.27
N ARG A 157 -3.62 10.89 -21.02
CA ARG A 157 -4.32 9.61 -21.06
C ARG A 157 -4.54 9.08 -19.64
N GLY A 158 -5.81 8.86 -19.29
CA GLY A 158 -6.19 8.31 -18.00
C GLY A 158 -6.04 6.79 -17.93
N TYR A 159 -5.52 6.30 -16.82
CA TYR A 159 -5.44 4.89 -16.45
C TYR A 159 -6.18 4.69 -15.14
N MET A 160 -7.18 3.82 -15.14
CA MET A 160 -7.94 3.56 -13.92
C MET A 160 -7.04 2.95 -12.85
N LEU A 161 -7.00 3.57 -11.67
CA LEU A 161 -6.17 3.16 -10.54
C LEU A 161 -6.36 1.67 -10.16
N TYR A 162 -7.59 1.17 -10.29
CA TYR A 162 -7.92 -0.22 -9.97
C TYR A 162 -7.82 -1.17 -11.16
N GLY A 163 -7.89 -0.66 -12.38
CA GLY A 163 -7.80 -1.41 -13.62
C GLY A 163 -8.84 -2.52 -13.81
N ASP A 164 -8.54 -3.42 -14.75
CA ASP A 164 -9.39 -4.57 -15.10
C ASP A 164 -8.97 -5.81 -14.29
N TYR A 165 -9.76 -6.18 -13.30
CA TYR A 165 -9.48 -7.33 -12.40
C TYR A 165 -9.53 -8.71 -13.09
N SER A 166 -9.96 -8.79 -14.34
CA SER A 166 -9.83 -10.02 -15.13
C SER A 166 -8.40 -10.28 -15.60
N LYS A 167 -7.54 -9.24 -15.53
CA LYS A 167 -6.13 -9.29 -15.94
C LYS A 167 -5.20 -9.39 -14.73
N PRO A 168 -4.01 -9.99 -14.89
CA PRO A 168 -3.01 -9.99 -13.83
C PRO A 168 -2.41 -8.59 -13.64
N ASN A 169 -2.32 -8.15 -12.38
CA ASN A 169 -1.72 -6.87 -11.99
C ASN A 169 -2.28 -5.67 -12.78
N PRO A 170 -3.58 -5.38 -12.70
CA PRO A 170 -4.20 -4.33 -13.49
C PRO A 170 -3.60 -2.94 -13.25
N PRO A 171 -3.14 -2.57 -12.02
CA PRO A 171 -2.51 -1.26 -11.80
C PRO A 171 -1.19 -1.06 -12.56
N ALA A 172 -0.52 -2.13 -13.00
CA ALA A 172 0.73 -2.05 -13.76
C ALA A 172 0.55 -1.42 -15.17
N GLU A 173 -0.68 -1.30 -15.68
CA GLU A 173 -0.93 -0.93 -17.07
C GLU A 173 -0.36 0.46 -17.41
N ILE A 174 -0.38 1.40 -16.48
CA ILE A 174 0.20 2.73 -16.67
C ILE A 174 1.72 2.68 -16.89
N VAL A 175 2.44 1.82 -16.15
CA VAL A 175 3.90 1.63 -16.30
C VAL A 175 4.19 0.90 -17.61
N ARG A 176 3.40 -0.13 -17.93
CA ARG A 176 3.51 -0.87 -19.21
C ARG A 176 3.26 0.02 -20.42
N ALA A 177 2.40 1.03 -20.28
CA ALA A 177 2.15 2.00 -21.36
C ALA A 177 3.41 2.86 -21.64
N VAL A 178 4.18 3.21 -20.63
CA VAL A 178 5.50 3.85 -20.80
C VAL A 178 6.48 2.89 -21.47
N GLU A 179 6.53 1.63 -21.03
CA GLU A 179 7.39 0.60 -21.61
C GLU A 179 7.17 0.45 -23.13
N ARG A 180 5.91 0.45 -23.57
CA ARG A 180 5.53 0.31 -24.98
C ARG A 180 5.64 1.60 -25.80
N GLY A 181 5.85 2.77 -25.14
CA GLY A 181 5.82 4.07 -25.81
C GLY A 181 4.40 4.54 -26.17
N ASP A 182 3.35 3.99 -25.55
CA ASP A 182 1.97 4.45 -25.71
C ASP A 182 1.81 5.86 -25.11
N VAL A 183 2.58 6.14 -24.06
CA VAL A 183 2.81 7.45 -23.44
C VAL A 183 4.30 7.69 -23.26
N ASP A 184 4.72 8.96 -23.35
CA ASP A 184 6.14 9.35 -23.23
C ASP A 184 6.57 9.39 -21.74
N VAL A 185 5.65 9.81 -20.89
CA VAL A 185 5.85 9.91 -19.44
C VAL A 185 4.55 9.59 -18.70
N ALA A 186 4.66 9.04 -17.51
CA ALA A 186 3.50 8.84 -16.63
C ALA A 186 3.76 9.37 -15.23
N LEU A 187 2.73 9.90 -14.57
CA LEU A 187 2.77 10.28 -13.15
C LEU A 187 2.12 9.15 -12.34
N VAL A 188 2.94 8.45 -11.58
CA VAL A 188 2.56 7.19 -10.92
C VAL A 188 2.91 7.24 -9.44
N TRP A 189 2.10 6.61 -8.60
CA TRP A 189 2.45 6.44 -7.19
C TRP A 189 3.76 5.64 -7.05
N GLY A 190 4.72 6.19 -6.29
CA GLY A 190 6.10 5.69 -6.23
C GLY A 190 6.25 4.19 -5.97
N PRO A 191 5.60 3.60 -4.95
CA PRO A 191 5.65 2.16 -4.71
C PRO A 191 5.22 1.30 -5.90
N LEU A 192 4.17 1.70 -6.61
CA LEU A 192 3.72 1.03 -7.83
C LEU A 192 4.78 1.16 -8.93
N ALA A 193 5.25 2.38 -9.16
CA ALA A 193 6.26 2.68 -10.17
C ALA A 193 7.56 1.92 -9.93
N GLY A 194 8.09 1.96 -8.70
CA GLY A 194 9.35 1.31 -8.35
C GLY A 194 9.33 -0.20 -8.59
N TYR A 195 8.26 -0.85 -8.12
CA TYR A 195 8.10 -2.30 -8.26
C TYR A 195 8.03 -2.76 -9.71
N PHE A 196 7.22 -2.10 -10.55
CA PHE A 196 7.07 -2.51 -11.95
C PHE A 196 8.24 -2.03 -12.82
N ALA A 197 8.84 -0.87 -12.52
CA ALA A 197 10.03 -0.43 -13.23
C ALA A 197 11.23 -1.37 -13.03
N ALA A 198 11.38 -1.94 -11.83
CA ALA A 198 12.45 -2.92 -11.55
C ALA A 198 12.28 -4.24 -12.33
N GLN A 199 11.07 -4.53 -12.82
CA GLN A 199 10.74 -5.73 -13.61
C GLN A 199 10.60 -5.41 -15.11
N SER A 200 10.75 -4.16 -15.52
CA SER A 200 10.57 -3.72 -16.88
C SER A 200 11.66 -4.28 -17.82
N PRO A 201 11.29 -4.79 -19.00
CA PRO A 201 12.25 -5.23 -20.01
C PRO A 201 13.04 -4.07 -20.63
N VAL A 202 12.57 -2.83 -20.46
CA VAL A 202 13.26 -1.62 -20.91
C VAL A 202 13.66 -0.76 -19.71
N PRO A 203 14.83 -0.12 -19.72
CA PRO A 203 15.24 0.76 -18.62
C PRO A 203 14.28 1.93 -18.44
N LEU A 204 13.67 2.03 -17.25
CA LEU A 204 12.81 3.15 -16.87
C LEU A 204 13.51 4.05 -15.84
N ARG A 205 13.22 5.34 -15.94
CA ARG A 205 13.66 6.38 -15.04
C ARG A 205 12.50 6.82 -14.16
N LEU A 206 12.76 7.00 -12.88
CA LEU A 206 11.81 7.49 -11.90
C LEU A 206 12.35 8.77 -11.28
N ASP A 207 11.73 9.90 -11.59
CA ASP A 207 12.07 11.20 -11.01
C ASP A 207 10.91 11.65 -10.09
N PRO A 208 11.17 12.08 -8.84
CA PRO A 208 10.12 12.57 -7.95
C PRO A 208 9.34 13.72 -8.57
N VAL A 209 8.01 13.72 -8.41
CA VAL A 209 7.17 14.82 -8.85
C VAL A 209 7.43 16.04 -7.97
N THR A 210 7.76 17.16 -8.59
CA THR A 210 7.99 18.45 -7.94
C THR A 210 7.17 19.55 -8.60
N PRO A 211 6.71 20.55 -7.83
CA PRO A 211 6.84 20.69 -6.38
C PRO A 211 6.07 19.60 -5.63
N TRP A 212 6.51 19.24 -4.41
CA TRP A 212 5.87 18.21 -3.59
C TRP A 212 4.46 18.58 -3.10
N MET A 213 4.13 19.88 -3.13
CA MET A 213 2.81 20.45 -2.90
C MET A 213 2.47 21.36 -4.07
N ALA A 214 1.67 20.87 -5.00
CA ALA A 214 1.24 21.65 -6.14
C ALA A 214 0.10 22.59 -5.73
N ASP A 215 0.23 23.87 -6.07
CA ASP A 215 -0.77 24.93 -5.89
C ASP A 215 -1.34 24.99 -4.46
N MET A 216 -0.53 24.65 -3.45
CA MET A 216 -0.89 24.61 -2.03
C MET A 216 -2.07 23.67 -1.68
N GLN A 217 -2.49 22.79 -2.59
CA GLN A 217 -3.63 21.88 -2.35
C GLN A 217 -3.44 20.44 -2.84
N TRP A 218 -2.51 20.17 -3.76
CA TRP A 218 -2.30 18.83 -4.31
C TRP A 218 -0.98 18.23 -3.82
N PRO A 219 -0.99 17.47 -2.72
CA PRO A 219 0.22 16.84 -2.20
C PRO A 219 0.69 15.70 -3.11
N MET A 220 1.98 15.68 -3.43
CA MET A 220 2.61 14.59 -4.19
C MET A 220 3.27 13.56 -3.29
N GLN A 221 3.28 13.79 -1.98
CA GLN A 221 3.92 12.95 -0.97
C GLN A 221 2.94 12.57 0.12
N PHE A 222 3.01 11.31 0.56
CA PHE A 222 2.14 10.81 1.62
C PHE A 222 2.90 9.96 2.63
N ASP A 223 2.57 10.16 3.89
CA ASP A 223 2.89 9.25 4.97
C ASP A 223 1.87 8.11 4.97
N ILE A 224 2.36 6.86 5.05
CA ILE A 224 1.53 5.66 4.99
C ILE A 224 1.58 4.92 6.32
N SER A 225 0.41 4.59 6.81
CA SER A 225 0.13 3.97 8.11
C SER A 225 -0.69 2.70 7.96
N VAL A 226 -0.83 1.96 9.05
CA VAL A 226 -1.86 0.93 9.18
C VAL A 226 -3.12 1.57 9.76
N GLY A 227 -4.26 1.29 9.16
CA GLY A 227 -5.56 1.77 9.59
C GLY A 227 -6.35 0.72 10.35
N VAL A 228 -7.01 1.14 11.44
CA VAL A 228 -7.96 0.34 12.22
C VAL A 228 -9.27 1.11 12.39
N GLN A 229 -10.32 0.47 12.92
CA GLN A 229 -11.53 1.21 13.30
C GLN A 229 -11.22 2.33 14.31
N LYS A 230 -11.90 3.47 14.20
CA LYS A 230 -11.65 4.66 15.06
C LYS A 230 -11.68 4.37 16.56
N ASN A 231 -12.53 3.45 16.97
CA ASN A 231 -12.73 3.09 18.38
C ASN A 231 -11.82 1.95 18.87
N ASP A 232 -11.05 1.30 18.00
CA ASP A 232 -10.14 0.24 18.41
C ASP A 232 -8.74 0.75 18.75
N GLN A 233 -8.67 1.56 19.80
CA GLN A 233 -7.43 2.16 20.29
C GLN A 233 -6.45 1.12 20.88
N LYS A 234 -6.97 -0.05 21.28
CA LYS A 234 -6.12 -1.14 21.79
C LYS A 234 -5.31 -1.74 20.64
N LEU A 235 -6.01 -2.19 19.58
CA LEU A 235 -5.36 -2.77 18.41
C LEU A 235 -4.40 -1.76 17.74
N LEU A 236 -4.80 -0.48 17.67
CA LEU A 236 -3.97 0.58 17.14
C LEU A 236 -2.60 0.64 17.84
N LYS A 237 -2.61 0.67 19.17
CA LYS A 237 -1.37 0.72 19.98
C LYS A 237 -0.53 -0.55 19.85
N GLU A 238 -1.17 -1.71 19.79
CA GLU A 238 -0.48 -3.00 19.60
C GLU A 238 0.25 -3.03 18.25
N ILE A 239 -0.44 -2.64 17.16
CA ILE A 239 0.17 -2.57 15.82
C ILE A 239 1.27 -1.51 15.77
N ASP A 240 1.04 -0.32 16.33
CA ASP A 240 2.05 0.74 16.35
C ASP A 240 3.34 0.32 17.08
N HIS A 241 3.21 -0.47 18.14
CA HIS A 241 4.35 -1.08 18.84
C HIS A 241 5.10 -2.06 17.92
N VAL A 242 4.40 -2.95 17.21
CA VAL A 242 5.00 -3.89 16.25
C VAL A 242 5.74 -3.15 15.14
N LEU A 243 5.11 -2.13 14.54
CA LEU A 243 5.74 -1.33 13.47
C LEU A 243 7.03 -0.68 13.95
N THR A 244 7.05 -0.18 15.18
CA THR A 244 8.25 0.42 15.79
C THR A 244 9.34 -0.62 16.02
N ALA A 245 8.98 -1.75 16.61
CA ALA A 245 9.94 -2.83 16.93
C ALA A 245 10.53 -3.46 15.66
N ARG A 246 9.75 -3.54 14.58
CA ARG A 246 10.12 -4.12 13.28
C ARG A 246 10.57 -3.11 12.23
N SER A 247 10.82 -1.86 12.60
CA SER A 247 11.13 -0.79 11.64
C SER A 247 12.29 -1.14 10.68
N GLY A 248 13.32 -1.81 11.16
CA GLY A 248 14.43 -2.28 10.32
C GLY A 248 14.05 -3.38 9.33
N ASP A 249 13.18 -4.33 9.72
CA ASP A 249 12.70 -5.39 8.85
C ASP A 249 11.71 -4.83 7.81
N ILE A 250 10.86 -3.90 8.22
CA ILE A 250 9.94 -3.18 7.32
C ILE A 250 10.73 -2.38 6.29
N ARG A 251 11.80 -1.70 6.69
CA ARG A 251 12.66 -0.97 5.74
C ARG A 251 13.24 -1.91 4.70
N LYS A 252 13.81 -3.06 5.09
CA LYS A 252 14.34 -4.08 4.17
C LYS A 252 13.25 -4.62 3.24
N LEU A 253 12.04 -4.82 3.77
CA LEU A 253 10.89 -5.26 2.97
C LEU A 253 10.56 -4.24 1.89
N LEU A 254 10.44 -2.96 2.23
CA LEU A 254 10.15 -1.88 1.28
C LEU A 254 11.25 -1.72 0.23
N ASP A 255 12.52 -1.82 0.63
CA ASP A 255 13.68 -1.78 -0.27
C ASP A 255 13.64 -2.95 -1.27
N ALA A 256 13.27 -4.17 -0.82
CA ALA A 256 13.13 -5.35 -1.68
C ALA A 256 12.01 -5.22 -2.73
N TYR A 257 11.02 -4.37 -2.47
CA TYR A 257 9.95 -4.03 -3.42
C TYR A 257 10.23 -2.73 -4.19
N HIS A 258 11.45 -2.19 -4.10
CA HIS A 258 11.89 -0.97 -4.79
C HIS A 258 10.99 0.25 -4.50
N VAL A 259 10.45 0.33 -3.29
CA VAL A 259 9.61 1.47 -2.89
C VAL A 259 10.48 2.73 -2.78
N PRO A 260 10.20 3.80 -3.54
CA PRO A 260 10.91 5.07 -3.40
C PRO A 260 10.57 5.71 -2.05
N LEU A 261 11.49 5.64 -1.11
CA LEU A 261 11.34 6.22 0.22
C LEU A 261 11.90 7.63 0.25
N ILE A 262 11.15 8.54 0.87
CA ILE A 262 11.60 9.91 1.14
C ILE A 262 11.67 10.13 2.66
N ALA A 263 12.54 11.05 3.08
CA ALA A 263 12.64 11.39 4.50
C ALA A 263 11.31 11.94 5.02
N SER A 264 10.90 11.49 6.21
CA SER A 264 9.79 12.11 6.91
C SER A 264 10.11 13.58 7.17
N ALA A 265 9.11 14.46 7.00
CA ALA A 265 9.26 15.83 7.47
C ALA A 265 9.44 15.78 9.00
N THR A 266 10.61 16.17 9.47
CA THR A 266 10.91 16.35 10.91
C THR A 266 10.13 17.51 11.49
#